data_a8d675beb289da776909342285cec816
#
_entry.id   a8d675beb289da776909342285cec816
#
_cell.length_a   1.000
_cell.length_b   1.000
_cell.length_c   1.000
_cell.angle_alpha   90.00
_cell.angle_beta   90.00
_cell.angle_gamma   90.00
#
_symmetry.space_group_name_H-M   'P 1'
#
loop_
_entity.id
_entity.type
_entity.pdbx_description
1 polymer ?
#
loop_
_entity_poly.entity_id
_entity_poly.type
_entity_poly.pdbx_seq_one_letter_code
_entity_poly.pdbx_strand_id
1 'polypeptide(L)'
;MKNILLIFASFLLLVSCSTKPDKPNLNLSKEFKDYWYAGEAEISYYELSMSRYGENREGEMYLIFVTEDFNNELQVKTEREINSAESHFKLNWHQNFTTGIYDYAVMQSTFKSLATDKNASKIASSIQEWCGQSYLQLNLKEKDYHVSLHSYFEALNDDYFVINDHYTENQLLLDLRISPELTTQPSKVIPNLAFLQLNKKEIKAYAVEIKQSNKNESILTELYFSELDRNVKIEQEQNFPFRILSWEETVNQDGNSQISKAKLINSMNIDYWNKNKEKDLILRDSLKLK
;
A
#
# COMPACT_ATOMS: atom_id res chain seq x y z
N MET A 1 -24.41 16.25 79.35
CA MET A 1 -24.54 14.97 78.63
C MET A 1 -24.51 15.33 77.16
N LYS A 2 -23.37 15.11 76.51
CA LYS A 2 -23.15 15.49 75.14
C LYS A 2 -23.33 14.23 74.22
N ASN A 3 -24.28 14.26 73.32
CA ASN A 3 -24.50 13.23 72.35
C ASN A 3 -23.55 13.49 71.13
N ILE A 4 -22.64 12.57 70.95
CA ILE A 4 -21.75 12.54 69.71
C ILE A 4 -22.45 11.70 68.68
N LEU A 5 -22.84 12.34 67.60
CA LEU A 5 -23.40 11.69 66.37
C LEU A 5 -22.23 11.27 65.44
N LEU A 6 -21.99 10.00 65.38
CA LEU A 6 -21.01 9.43 64.44
C LEU A 6 -21.67 9.31 63.04
N ILE A 7 -21.20 10.13 62.09
CA ILE A 7 -21.57 10.03 60.68
C ILE A 7 -20.58 9.07 60.00
N PHE A 8 -21.04 7.88 59.62
CA PHE A 8 -20.30 6.93 58.80
C PHE A 8 -20.44 7.36 57.32
N ALA A 9 -19.40 7.99 56.76
CA ALA A 9 -19.33 8.29 55.34
C ALA A 9 -18.87 7.02 54.61
N SER A 10 -19.82 6.34 53.95
CA SER A 10 -19.56 5.20 53.10
C SER A 10 -18.97 5.70 51.75
N PHE A 11 -17.67 5.48 51.55
CA PHE A 11 -16.97 5.82 50.31
C PHE A 11 -17.18 4.68 49.33
N LEU A 12 -18.16 4.81 48.41
CA LEU A 12 -18.34 3.90 47.27
C LEU A 12 -17.22 4.14 46.25
N LEU A 13 -16.23 3.26 46.26
CA LEU A 13 -15.24 3.17 45.18
C LEU A 13 -15.92 2.59 43.92
N LEU A 14 -16.31 3.46 43.00
CA LEU A 14 -16.68 3.07 41.65
C LEU A 14 -15.41 2.63 40.91
N VAL A 15 -15.14 1.32 40.93
CA VAL A 15 -14.17 0.72 40.03
C VAL A 15 -14.77 0.75 38.62
N SER A 16 -14.48 1.80 37.88
CA SER A 16 -14.75 1.85 36.43
C SER A 16 -13.78 0.89 35.75
N CYS A 17 -14.22 -0.35 35.48
CA CYS A 17 -13.55 -1.20 34.53
C CYS A 17 -13.72 -0.58 33.14
N SER A 18 -12.74 0.21 32.71
CA SER A 18 -12.57 0.58 31.33
C SER A 18 -12.15 -0.68 30.56
N THR A 19 -13.12 -1.43 30.04
CA THR A 19 -12.84 -2.43 29.01
C THR A 19 -12.41 -1.65 27.78
N LYS A 20 -11.10 -1.67 27.46
CA LYS A 20 -10.62 -1.26 26.14
C LYS A 20 -11.42 -2.07 25.14
N PRO A 21 -12.06 -1.43 24.14
CA PRO A 21 -12.72 -2.20 23.08
C PRO A 21 -11.66 -3.12 22.46
N ASP A 22 -11.97 -4.41 22.39
CA ASP A 22 -11.14 -5.39 21.68
C ASP A 22 -10.90 -4.85 20.27
N LYS A 23 -9.65 -4.53 19.96
CA LYS A 23 -9.27 -4.16 18.60
C LYS A 23 -9.50 -5.42 17.74
N PRO A 24 -10.23 -5.33 16.64
CA PRO A 24 -10.34 -6.47 15.74
C PRO A 24 -8.94 -6.87 15.29
N ASN A 25 -8.50 -8.04 15.71
CA ASN A 25 -7.21 -8.60 15.29
C ASN A 25 -7.37 -9.23 13.91
N LEU A 26 -6.47 -8.91 13.00
CA LEU A 26 -6.34 -9.65 11.75
C LEU A 26 -5.99 -11.11 12.07
N ASN A 27 -6.83 -12.04 11.62
CA ASN A 27 -6.59 -13.47 11.88
C ASN A 27 -5.61 -14.02 10.83
N LEU A 28 -4.31 -13.83 11.07
CA LEU A 28 -3.25 -14.27 10.18
C LEU A 28 -3.08 -15.79 10.28
N SER A 29 -3.08 -16.48 9.13
CA SER A 29 -2.85 -17.92 9.05
C SER A 29 -1.45 -18.30 9.53
N LYS A 30 -1.25 -19.59 9.85
CA LYS A 30 0.08 -20.09 10.21
C LYS A 30 1.05 -19.96 9.02
N GLU A 31 0.59 -20.27 7.81
CA GLU A 31 1.38 -20.16 6.58
C GLU A 31 1.85 -18.73 6.34
N PHE A 32 0.94 -17.73 6.56
CA PHE A 32 1.31 -16.31 6.50
C PHE A 32 2.44 -15.99 7.48
N LYS A 33 2.33 -16.43 8.73
CA LYS A 33 3.33 -16.14 9.77
C LYS A 33 4.67 -16.83 9.47
N ASP A 34 4.64 -18.09 9.07
CA ASP A 34 5.86 -18.84 8.74
C ASP A 34 6.62 -18.22 7.56
N TYR A 35 5.90 -17.66 6.58
CA TYR A 35 6.49 -17.05 5.39
C TYR A 35 6.96 -15.61 5.61
N TRP A 36 6.11 -14.75 6.17
CA TRP A 36 6.38 -13.31 6.25
C TRP A 36 7.19 -12.91 7.49
N TYR A 37 7.28 -13.75 8.51
CA TYR A 37 8.14 -13.51 9.67
C TYR A 37 9.45 -14.32 9.62
N ALA A 38 9.82 -14.85 8.47
CA ALA A 38 11.10 -15.57 8.25
C ALA A 38 12.33 -14.64 8.26
N GLY A 39 12.14 -13.31 8.36
CA GLY A 39 13.24 -12.35 8.34
C GLY A 39 13.76 -12.05 6.94
N GLU A 40 12.94 -12.25 5.92
CA GLU A 40 13.23 -12.00 4.51
C GLU A 40 12.14 -11.12 3.88
N ALA A 41 12.49 -10.43 2.80
CA ALA A 41 11.52 -9.79 1.92
C ALA A 41 11.31 -10.64 0.68
N GLU A 42 10.08 -10.67 0.16
CA GLU A 42 9.83 -11.15 -1.19
C GLU A 42 10.04 -10.00 -2.17
N ILE A 43 10.95 -10.18 -3.11
CA ILE A 43 11.20 -9.27 -4.23
C ILE A 43 10.67 -9.91 -5.49
N SER A 44 9.67 -9.30 -6.11
CA SER A 44 9.08 -9.73 -7.36
C SER A 44 9.40 -8.74 -8.47
N TYR A 45 9.98 -9.24 -9.56
CA TYR A 45 10.33 -8.46 -10.76
C TYR A 45 9.32 -8.69 -11.87
N TYR A 46 8.91 -7.59 -12.50
CA TYR A 46 7.94 -7.59 -13.59
C TYR A 46 8.51 -6.85 -14.81
N GLU A 47 8.28 -7.39 -16.00
CA GLU A 47 8.35 -6.60 -17.22
C GLU A 47 7.18 -5.63 -17.26
N LEU A 48 7.48 -4.34 -17.43
CA LEU A 48 6.53 -3.24 -17.47
C LEU A 48 6.39 -2.72 -18.92
N SER A 49 5.15 -2.51 -19.35
CA SER A 49 4.81 -1.68 -20.50
C SER A 49 3.94 -0.53 -20.00
N MET A 50 4.51 0.66 -19.88
CA MET A 50 3.84 1.84 -19.32
C MET A 50 3.32 2.74 -20.44
N SER A 51 2.02 3.03 -20.45
CA SER A 51 1.46 4.01 -21.36
C SER A 51 1.75 5.43 -20.87
N ARG A 52 2.45 6.21 -21.69
CA ARG A 52 2.76 7.61 -21.38
C ARG A 52 2.88 8.43 -22.64
N TYR A 53 2.20 9.59 -22.68
CA TYR A 53 2.17 10.49 -23.85
C TYR A 53 1.68 9.80 -25.14
N GLY A 54 0.68 8.91 -25.02
CA GLY A 54 0.07 8.23 -26.15
C GLY A 54 0.87 7.06 -26.74
N GLU A 55 1.99 6.67 -26.11
CA GLU A 55 2.82 5.56 -26.52
C GLU A 55 3.14 4.63 -25.34
N ASN A 56 3.40 3.36 -25.64
CA ASN A 56 3.85 2.40 -24.63
C ASN A 56 5.37 2.46 -24.49
N ARG A 57 5.83 2.47 -23.24
CA ARG A 57 7.24 2.51 -22.86
C ARG A 57 7.61 1.21 -22.15
N GLU A 58 8.64 0.56 -22.65
CA GLU A 58 9.22 -0.59 -21.92
C GLU A 58 9.88 -0.11 -20.63
N GLY A 59 9.72 -0.89 -19.58
CA GLY A 59 10.25 -0.55 -18.28
C GLY A 59 10.32 -1.75 -17.35
N GLU A 60 10.56 -1.46 -16.09
CA GLU A 60 10.69 -2.42 -15.03
C GLU A 60 9.77 -2.06 -13.87
N MET A 61 9.16 -3.07 -13.26
CA MET A 61 8.40 -2.91 -12.03
C MET A 61 8.89 -3.90 -10.97
N TYR A 62 8.98 -3.43 -9.73
CA TYR A 62 9.34 -4.26 -8.59
C TYR A 62 8.26 -4.13 -7.53
N LEU A 63 7.81 -5.26 -6.99
CA LEU A 63 7.00 -5.32 -5.78
C LEU A 63 7.85 -5.98 -4.70
N ILE A 64 8.11 -5.26 -3.61
CA ILE A 64 8.92 -5.72 -2.49
C ILE A 64 8.02 -5.75 -1.26
N PHE A 65 7.66 -6.97 -0.84
CA PHE A 65 6.83 -7.20 0.33
C PHE A 65 7.69 -7.62 1.52
N VAL A 66 7.43 -7.04 2.68
CA VAL A 66 8.14 -7.38 3.91
C VAL A 66 7.31 -7.04 5.14
N THR A 67 7.49 -7.78 6.23
CA THR A 67 7.01 -7.38 7.55
C THR A 67 8.08 -6.59 8.29
N GLU A 68 7.70 -5.50 8.94
CA GLU A 68 8.62 -4.71 9.77
C GLU A 68 7.91 -4.11 10.97
N ASP A 69 8.66 -3.85 12.03
CA ASP A 69 8.16 -3.15 13.21
C ASP A 69 8.03 -1.65 12.92
N PHE A 70 6.88 -1.10 13.29
CA PHE A 70 6.49 0.25 12.94
C PHE A 70 6.06 1.04 14.17
N ASN A 71 6.55 2.25 14.32
CA ASN A 71 6.14 3.19 15.34
C ASN A 71 4.88 3.92 14.87
N ASN A 72 3.72 3.58 15.43
CA ASN A 72 2.43 4.16 15.03
C ASN A 72 2.29 5.65 15.34
N GLU A 73 2.97 6.18 16.37
CA GLU A 73 2.91 7.60 16.71
C GLU A 73 3.65 8.45 15.69
N LEU A 74 4.87 8.05 15.35
CA LEU A 74 5.71 8.73 14.37
C LEU A 74 5.41 8.31 12.94
N GLN A 75 4.73 7.18 12.75
CA GLN A 75 4.44 6.54 11.46
C GLN A 75 5.70 6.32 10.62
N VAL A 76 6.70 5.69 11.24
CA VAL A 76 7.97 5.31 10.65
C VAL A 76 8.40 3.92 11.14
N LYS A 77 9.32 3.28 10.41
CA LYS A 77 9.97 2.05 10.88
C LYS A 77 10.66 2.31 12.21
N THR A 78 10.55 1.36 13.15
CA THR A 78 11.33 1.43 14.39
C THR A 78 12.77 1.05 14.15
N GLU A 79 13.68 1.80 14.76
CA GLU A 79 15.12 1.48 14.82
C GLU A 79 15.53 0.94 16.20
N ARG A 80 14.60 0.91 17.15
CA ARG A 80 14.81 0.48 18.54
C ARG A 80 13.63 -0.38 18.98
N GLU A 81 13.87 -1.30 19.89
CA GLU A 81 12.78 -1.96 20.59
C GLU A 81 11.98 -0.93 21.39
N ILE A 82 10.72 -0.76 21.03
CA ILE A 82 9.76 0.07 21.77
C ILE A 82 8.49 -0.74 22.02
N ASN A 83 7.94 -0.63 23.22
CA ASN A 83 6.74 -1.39 23.62
C ASN A 83 5.48 -1.04 22.80
N SER A 84 5.49 0.08 22.07
CA SER A 84 4.41 0.55 21.20
C SER A 84 4.59 0.20 19.73
N ALA A 85 5.63 -0.56 19.36
CA ALA A 85 5.81 -1.03 18.01
C ALA A 85 4.71 -2.03 17.63
N GLU A 86 4.20 -1.90 16.43
CA GLU A 86 3.28 -2.86 15.83
C GLU A 86 3.89 -3.44 14.56
N SER A 87 3.68 -4.73 14.34
CA SER A 87 4.07 -5.35 13.07
C SER A 87 3.20 -4.80 11.93
N HIS A 88 3.86 -4.32 10.90
CA HIS A 88 3.22 -3.85 9.67
C HIS A 88 3.64 -4.70 8.49
N PHE A 89 2.69 -4.92 7.59
CA PHE A 89 2.98 -5.45 6.27
C PHE A 89 3.24 -4.26 5.35
N LYS A 90 4.39 -4.26 4.71
CA LYS A 90 4.87 -3.18 3.86
C LYS A 90 5.00 -3.66 2.43
N LEU A 91 4.57 -2.83 1.51
CA LEU A 91 4.87 -2.93 0.09
C LEU A 91 5.68 -1.72 -0.35
N ASN A 92 6.84 -1.94 -0.95
CA ASN A 92 7.48 -0.96 -1.83
C ASN A 92 7.19 -1.34 -3.28
N TRP A 93 6.60 -0.42 -4.02
CA TRP A 93 6.27 -0.56 -5.43
C TRP A 93 7.10 0.42 -6.24
N HIS A 94 8.01 -0.10 -7.05
CA HIS A 94 8.88 0.68 -7.92
C HIS A 94 8.49 0.48 -9.38
N GLN A 95 8.55 1.57 -10.17
CA GLN A 95 8.39 1.53 -11.62
C GLN A 95 9.43 2.47 -12.24
N ASN A 96 10.18 1.95 -13.19
CA ASN A 96 11.16 2.71 -13.96
C ASN A 96 10.88 2.52 -15.44
N PHE A 97 10.81 3.60 -16.20
CA PHE A 97 10.61 3.58 -17.63
C PHE A 97 11.18 4.86 -18.27
N THR A 98 11.51 4.80 -19.55
CA THR A 98 12.11 5.93 -20.28
C THR A 98 11.12 6.49 -21.29
N THR A 99 10.97 7.82 -21.36
CA THR A 99 10.17 8.53 -22.36
C THR A 99 11.10 9.34 -23.28
N GLY A 100 11.26 8.89 -24.50
CA GLY A 100 12.22 9.53 -25.41
C GLY A 100 13.64 9.45 -24.86
N ILE A 101 14.16 10.56 -24.33
CA ILE A 101 15.53 10.64 -23.81
C ILE A 101 15.62 10.75 -22.27
N TYR A 102 14.50 10.76 -21.56
CA TYR A 102 14.50 10.96 -20.11
C TYR A 102 13.72 9.90 -19.36
N ASP A 103 14.19 9.62 -18.17
CA ASP A 103 13.68 8.56 -17.34
C ASP A 103 12.62 9.06 -16.35
N TYR A 104 11.69 8.15 -16.04
CA TYR A 104 10.78 8.23 -14.92
C TYR A 104 11.19 7.23 -13.86
N ALA A 105 11.27 7.68 -12.62
CA ALA A 105 11.38 6.83 -11.45
C ALA A 105 10.18 7.08 -10.55
N VAL A 106 9.38 6.05 -10.34
CA VAL A 106 8.21 6.06 -9.46
C VAL A 106 8.44 5.11 -8.31
N MET A 107 8.28 5.59 -7.08
CA MET A 107 8.34 4.74 -5.89
C MET A 107 7.14 5.02 -5.01
N GLN A 108 6.48 3.95 -4.58
CA GLN A 108 5.40 4.00 -3.62
C GLN A 108 5.70 3.07 -2.44
N SER A 109 5.35 3.50 -1.23
CA SER A 109 5.44 2.68 -0.02
C SER A 109 4.11 2.66 0.69
N THR A 110 3.59 1.48 0.98
CA THR A 110 2.32 1.29 1.69
C THR A 110 2.58 0.48 2.95
N PHE A 111 2.05 0.94 4.07
CA PHE A 111 2.23 0.33 5.40
C PHE A 111 0.87 0.01 5.99
N LYS A 112 0.57 -1.27 6.21
CA LYS A 112 -0.67 -1.75 6.81
C LYS A 112 -0.38 -2.50 8.12
N SER A 113 -1.04 -2.08 9.20
CA SER A 113 -0.95 -2.79 10.49
C SER A 113 -1.45 -4.23 10.34
N LEU A 114 -0.72 -5.19 10.90
CA LEU A 114 -1.13 -6.59 11.03
C LEU A 114 -1.83 -6.88 12.36
N ALA A 115 -1.89 -5.89 13.26
CA ALA A 115 -2.58 -5.98 14.53
C ALA A 115 -4.06 -5.55 14.45
N THR A 116 -4.47 -4.86 13.39
CA THR A 116 -5.83 -4.34 13.23
C THR A 116 -6.29 -4.44 11.78
N ASP A 117 -7.61 -4.57 11.59
CA ASP A 117 -8.24 -4.53 10.26
C ASP A 117 -8.59 -3.08 9.86
N LYS A 118 -7.67 -2.15 10.05
CA LYS A 118 -7.80 -0.77 9.59
C LYS A 118 -7.20 -0.60 8.20
N ASN A 119 -7.55 0.51 7.55
CA ASN A 119 -6.89 0.95 6.33
C ASN A 119 -5.39 1.21 6.56
N ALA A 120 -4.63 1.32 5.47
CA ALA A 120 -3.18 1.51 5.54
C ALA A 120 -2.82 2.70 6.43
N SER A 121 -1.91 2.51 7.38
CA SER A 121 -1.47 3.53 8.34
C SER A 121 -0.77 4.68 7.64
N LYS A 122 0.00 4.36 6.59
CA LYS A 122 0.76 5.32 5.82
C LYS A 122 0.90 4.86 4.38
N ILE A 123 0.80 5.80 3.45
CA ILE A 123 1.12 5.59 2.04
C ILE A 123 1.95 6.77 1.59
N ALA A 124 3.05 6.52 0.88
CA ALA A 124 3.87 7.55 0.28
C ALA A 124 4.10 7.22 -1.19
N SER A 125 4.15 8.23 -2.04
CA SER A 125 4.42 8.12 -3.46
C SER A 125 5.35 9.24 -3.89
N SER A 126 6.42 8.91 -4.58
CA SER A 126 7.34 9.87 -5.19
C SER A 126 7.50 9.59 -6.67
N ILE A 127 7.52 10.65 -7.46
CA ILE A 127 7.77 10.60 -8.89
C ILE A 127 8.89 11.57 -9.20
N GLN A 128 9.89 11.11 -9.91
CA GLN A 128 11.03 11.90 -10.37
C GLN A 128 11.21 11.72 -11.87
N GLU A 129 11.37 12.83 -12.56
CA GLU A 129 11.73 12.88 -13.98
C GLU A 129 12.50 14.18 -14.24
N TRP A 130 13.04 14.38 -15.45
CA TRP A 130 13.97 15.49 -15.69
C TRP A 130 13.36 16.89 -15.56
N CYS A 131 12.04 17.05 -15.70
CA CYS A 131 11.39 18.35 -15.49
C CYS A 131 11.21 18.68 -14.01
N GLY A 132 11.12 17.66 -13.13
CA GLY A 132 10.90 17.90 -11.70
C GLY A 132 10.47 16.66 -10.94
N GLN A 133 9.99 16.90 -9.74
CA GLN A 133 9.56 15.85 -8.84
C GLN A 133 8.22 16.17 -8.18
N SER A 134 7.52 15.13 -7.75
CA SER A 134 6.37 15.24 -6.87
C SER A 134 6.44 14.20 -5.77
N TYR A 135 5.96 14.55 -4.59
CA TYR A 135 5.83 13.68 -3.44
C TYR A 135 4.45 13.82 -2.84
N LEU A 136 3.77 12.71 -2.61
CA LEU A 136 2.45 12.65 -2.02
C LEU A 136 2.48 11.64 -0.88
N GLN A 137 2.00 12.04 0.31
CA GLN A 137 1.93 11.16 1.47
C GLN A 137 0.57 11.27 2.15
N LEU A 138 0.00 10.13 2.48
CA LEU A 138 -1.18 9.97 3.30
C LEU A 138 -0.77 9.35 4.64
N ASN A 139 -1.14 10.01 5.74
CA ASN A 139 -0.95 9.50 7.10
C ASN A 139 -2.30 9.33 7.76
N LEU A 140 -2.71 8.10 8.07
CA LEU A 140 -3.95 7.81 8.80
C LEU A 140 -3.81 8.24 10.25
N LYS A 141 -4.57 9.24 10.66
CA LYS A 141 -4.66 9.71 12.04
C LYS A 141 -6.11 9.67 12.47
N GLU A 142 -6.39 8.94 13.54
CA GLU A 142 -7.74 8.72 14.06
C GLU A 142 -8.69 8.11 13.01
N LYS A 143 -9.36 8.93 12.22
CA LYS A 143 -10.37 8.55 11.22
C LYS A 143 -10.18 9.22 9.86
N ASP A 144 -9.08 9.94 9.66
CA ASP A 144 -8.83 10.72 8.46
C ASP A 144 -7.40 10.55 7.97
N TYR A 145 -7.20 10.64 6.66
CA TYR A 145 -5.87 10.77 6.08
C TYR A 145 -5.44 12.24 6.07
N HIS A 146 -4.36 12.53 6.77
CA HIS A 146 -3.62 13.78 6.63
C HIS A 146 -2.72 13.67 5.41
N VAL A 147 -2.97 14.53 4.43
CA VAL A 147 -2.28 14.52 3.14
C VAL A 147 -1.22 15.60 3.13
N SER A 148 0.00 15.22 2.71
CA SER A 148 1.08 16.13 2.40
C SER A 148 1.44 15.97 0.93
N LEU A 149 1.35 17.04 0.16
CA LEU A 149 1.67 17.08 -1.26
C LEU A 149 2.76 18.12 -1.50
N HIS A 150 3.81 17.72 -2.19
CA HIS A 150 4.86 18.60 -2.68
C HIS A 150 5.06 18.34 -4.15
N SER A 151 4.97 19.37 -4.97
CA SER A 151 5.06 19.19 -6.41
C SER A 151 5.63 20.43 -7.10
N TYR A 152 6.53 20.20 -8.04
CA TYR A 152 7.00 21.22 -8.96
C TYR A 152 5.93 21.69 -9.97
N PHE A 153 4.87 20.89 -10.16
CA PHE A 153 3.88 21.13 -11.21
C PHE A 153 2.67 21.93 -10.67
N GLU A 154 2.30 23.00 -11.34
CA GLU A 154 1.20 23.92 -10.95
C GLU A 154 -0.13 23.19 -10.69
N ALA A 155 -0.46 22.19 -11.51
CA ALA A 155 -1.72 21.45 -11.40
C ALA A 155 -1.83 20.58 -10.13
N LEU A 156 -0.70 20.33 -9.45
CA LEU A 156 -0.59 19.62 -8.18
C LEU A 156 0.42 20.37 -7.31
N ASN A 157 0.19 21.63 -7.03
CA ASN A 157 1.07 22.46 -6.21
C ASN A 157 1.19 21.94 -4.77
N ASP A 158 2.12 22.51 -4.03
CA ASP A 158 2.30 22.17 -2.61
C ASP A 158 1.02 22.41 -1.83
N ASP A 159 0.56 21.41 -1.07
CA ASP A 159 -0.67 21.48 -0.30
C ASP A 159 -0.64 20.55 0.92
N TYR A 160 -1.43 20.90 1.95
CA TYR A 160 -1.64 20.11 3.16
C TYR A 160 -3.13 20.16 3.49
N PHE A 161 -3.79 19.01 3.43
CA PHE A 161 -5.23 18.89 3.66
C PHE A 161 -5.60 17.56 4.30
N VAL A 162 -6.89 17.39 4.61
CA VAL A 162 -7.43 16.17 5.22
C VAL A 162 -8.52 15.61 4.33
N ILE A 163 -8.51 14.30 4.17
CA ILE A 163 -9.57 13.53 3.49
C ILE A 163 -10.04 12.40 4.40
N ASN A 164 -11.29 12.00 4.24
CA ASN A 164 -11.85 10.90 5.02
C ASN A 164 -11.06 9.60 4.81
N ASP A 165 -11.02 8.76 5.84
CA ASP A 165 -10.45 7.42 5.80
C ASP A 165 -11.28 6.53 4.86
N HIS A 166 -10.83 6.40 3.64
CA HIS A 166 -11.35 5.47 2.65
C HIS A 166 -10.31 4.39 2.32
N TYR A 167 -10.81 3.25 1.90
CA TYR A 167 -9.97 2.20 1.33
C TYR A 167 -9.11 2.75 0.20
N THR A 168 -7.88 2.27 0.06
CA THR A 168 -6.94 2.74 -0.97
C THR A 168 -6.56 1.61 -1.92
N GLU A 169 -6.42 1.93 -3.20
CA GLU A 169 -5.92 0.95 -4.17
C GLU A 169 -4.49 0.48 -3.84
N ASN A 170 -3.67 1.35 -3.22
CA ASN A 170 -2.32 0.98 -2.80
C ASN A 170 -2.32 -0.16 -1.77
N GLN A 171 -3.27 -0.18 -0.82
CA GLN A 171 -3.34 -1.25 0.17
C GLN A 171 -3.93 -2.55 -0.38
N LEU A 172 -4.70 -2.48 -1.48
CA LEU A 172 -5.31 -3.67 -2.08
C LEU A 172 -4.29 -4.78 -2.35
N LEU A 173 -3.10 -4.43 -2.84
CA LEU A 173 -2.04 -5.42 -3.08
C LEU A 173 -1.57 -6.11 -1.80
N LEU A 174 -1.56 -5.42 -0.65
CA LEU A 174 -1.25 -6.03 0.65
C LEU A 174 -2.37 -6.96 1.10
N ASP A 175 -3.63 -6.53 0.96
CA ASP A 175 -4.79 -7.33 1.36
C ASP A 175 -4.88 -8.63 0.53
N LEU A 176 -4.63 -8.55 -0.77
CA LEU A 176 -4.58 -9.72 -1.66
C LEU A 176 -3.45 -10.71 -1.32
N ARG A 177 -2.38 -10.26 -0.65
CA ARG A 177 -1.30 -11.12 -0.15
C ARG A 177 -1.58 -11.70 1.24
N ILE A 178 -2.55 -11.14 1.98
CA ILE A 178 -3.04 -11.67 3.25
C ILE A 178 -4.12 -12.71 3.01
N SER A 179 -5.06 -12.42 2.11
CA SER A 179 -6.16 -13.30 1.73
C SER A 179 -6.42 -13.20 0.23
N PRO A 180 -6.64 -14.33 -0.46
CA PRO A 180 -6.92 -14.31 -1.89
C PRO A 180 -8.28 -13.68 -2.21
N GLU A 181 -9.20 -13.72 -1.26
CA GLU A 181 -10.55 -13.16 -1.39
C GLU A 181 -10.64 -11.84 -0.61
N LEU A 182 -11.23 -10.84 -1.24
CA LEU A 182 -11.52 -9.56 -0.57
C LEU A 182 -12.66 -9.74 0.42
N THR A 183 -12.38 -9.47 1.69
CA THR A 183 -13.38 -9.52 2.77
C THR A 183 -14.30 -8.30 2.76
N THR A 184 -13.89 -7.21 2.14
CA THR A 184 -14.64 -5.96 2.01
C THR A 184 -14.73 -5.52 0.56
N GLN A 185 -15.89 -5.01 0.18
CA GLN A 185 -16.11 -4.41 -1.14
C GLN A 185 -16.51 -2.94 -0.95
N PRO A 186 -15.54 -2.03 -0.80
CA PRO A 186 -15.84 -0.62 -0.63
C PRO A 186 -16.46 -0.04 -1.90
N SER A 187 -17.47 0.83 -1.75
CA SER A 187 -18.09 1.56 -2.87
C SER A 187 -17.30 2.78 -3.31
N LYS A 188 -16.32 3.20 -2.50
CA LYS A 188 -15.38 4.30 -2.79
C LYS A 188 -13.98 3.90 -2.41
N VAL A 189 -13.03 4.20 -3.29
CA VAL A 189 -11.60 3.90 -3.12
C VAL A 189 -10.78 5.13 -3.51
N ILE A 190 -9.73 5.42 -2.75
CA ILE A 190 -8.70 6.37 -3.18
C ILE A 190 -7.83 5.63 -4.20
N PRO A 191 -7.77 6.08 -5.47
CA PRO A 191 -6.96 5.43 -6.50
C PRO A 191 -5.47 5.42 -6.13
N ASN A 192 -4.71 4.60 -6.85
CA ASN A 192 -3.26 4.54 -6.71
C ASN A 192 -2.63 5.94 -6.74
N LEU A 193 -1.79 6.25 -5.76
CA LEU A 193 -1.26 7.61 -5.60
C LEU A 193 -0.41 8.06 -6.79
N ALA A 194 0.38 7.16 -7.38
CA ALA A 194 1.16 7.49 -8.58
C ALA A 194 0.25 7.76 -9.78
N PHE A 195 -0.87 7.04 -9.91
CA PHE A 195 -1.88 7.34 -10.93
C PHE A 195 -2.43 8.76 -10.77
N LEU A 196 -2.81 9.15 -9.54
CA LEU A 196 -3.33 10.50 -9.27
C LEU A 196 -2.29 11.58 -9.61
N GLN A 197 -1.02 11.37 -9.25
CA GLN A 197 0.08 12.29 -9.55
C GLN A 197 0.39 12.38 -11.05
N LEU A 198 0.58 11.24 -11.73
CA LEU A 198 0.92 11.18 -13.16
C LEU A 198 -0.18 11.79 -14.06
N ASN A 199 -1.45 11.62 -13.65
CA ASN A 199 -2.59 12.10 -14.41
C ASN A 199 -3.20 13.39 -13.84
N LYS A 200 -2.55 14.01 -12.85
CA LYS A 200 -2.96 15.28 -12.23
C LYS A 200 -4.44 15.27 -11.82
N LYS A 201 -4.86 14.17 -11.17
CA LYS A 201 -6.23 14.00 -10.67
C LYS A 201 -6.33 14.45 -9.23
N GLU A 202 -7.52 14.93 -8.85
CA GLU A 202 -7.83 15.31 -7.48
C GLU A 202 -7.61 14.15 -6.51
N ILE A 203 -7.00 14.42 -5.36
CA ILE A 203 -6.69 13.41 -4.34
C ILE A 203 -7.90 13.24 -3.44
N LYS A 204 -8.74 12.26 -3.78
CA LYS A 204 -9.98 11.91 -3.06
C LYS A 204 -10.35 10.46 -3.32
N ALA A 205 -11.37 9.97 -2.61
CA ALA A 205 -11.99 8.70 -2.95
C ALA A 205 -12.99 8.85 -4.10
N TYR A 206 -12.90 7.95 -5.08
CA TYR A 206 -13.80 7.87 -6.23
C TYR A 206 -14.72 6.66 -6.10
N ALA A 207 -15.90 6.75 -6.69
CA ALA A 207 -16.80 5.61 -6.81
C ALA A 207 -16.13 4.49 -7.61
N VAL A 208 -16.27 3.25 -7.13
CA VAL A 208 -15.63 2.08 -7.74
C VAL A 208 -16.55 0.88 -7.72
N GLU A 209 -16.53 0.10 -8.78
CA GLU A 209 -17.05 -1.26 -8.82
C GLU A 209 -15.89 -2.23 -8.72
N ILE A 210 -15.96 -3.17 -7.75
CA ILE A 210 -14.94 -4.20 -7.57
C ILE A 210 -15.54 -5.55 -7.86
N LYS A 211 -14.88 -6.36 -8.69
CA LYS A 211 -15.27 -7.73 -9.04
C LYS A 211 -14.09 -8.67 -8.87
N GLN A 212 -14.35 -9.84 -8.29
CA GLN A 212 -13.39 -10.94 -8.28
C GLN A 212 -13.96 -12.14 -9.04
N SER A 213 -13.11 -12.81 -9.79
CA SER A 213 -13.44 -14.02 -10.53
C SER A 213 -12.30 -15.03 -10.49
N ASN A 214 -12.63 -16.30 -10.34
CA ASN A 214 -11.67 -17.38 -10.39
C ASN A 214 -11.34 -17.73 -11.85
N LYS A 215 -10.06 -17.90 -12.15
CA LYS A 215 -9.53 -18.34 -13.43
C LYS A 215 -8.59 -19.53 -13.18
N ASN A 216 -9.07 -20.76 -13.37
CA ASN A 216 -8.26 -21.98 -13.18
C ASN A 216 -7.39 -21.97 -11.91
N GLU A 217 -6.13 -21.51 -12.01
CA GLU A 217 -5.15 -21.46 -10.93
C GLU A 217 -4.88 -20.04 -10.40
N SER A 218 -5.63 -19.04 -10.88
CA SER A 218 -5.49 -17.63 -10.49
C SER A 218 -6.84 -17.01 -10.12
N ILE A 219 -6.77 -15.87 -9.44
CA ILE A 219 -7.91 -15.00 -9.12
C ILE A 219 -7.66 -13.66 -9.79
N LEU A 220 -8.67 -13.19 -10.53
CA LEU A 220 -8.69 -11.87 -11.13
C LEU A 220 -9.52 -10.93 -10.28
N THR A 221 -8.92 -9.83 -9.84
CA THR A 221 -9.59 -8.69 -9.20
C THR A 221 -9.63 -7.52 -10.18
N GLU A 222 -10.83 -6.99 -10.44
CA GLU A 222 -11.07 -5.86 -11.35
C GLU A 222 -11.67 -4.70 -10.57
N LEU A 223 -11.15 -3.48 -10.78
CA LEU A 223 -11.66 -2.23 -10.24
C LEU A 223 -12.04 -1.32 -11.39
N TYR A 224 -13.28 -0.86 -11.44
CA TYR A 224 -13.72 0.13 -12.43
C TYR A 224 -14.12 1.44 -11.75
N PHE A 225 -13.41 2.51 -12.09
CA PHE A 225 -13.64 3.89 -11.64
C PHE A 225 -14.35 4.67 -12.74
N SER A 226 -15.68 4.79 -12.66
CA SER A 226 -16.48 5.40 -13.71
C SER A 226 -16.16 6.89 -13.96
N GLU A 227 -15.90 7.66 -12.88
CA GLU A 227 -15.54 9.09 -13.00
C GLU A 227 -14.18 9.32 -13.68
N LEU A 228 -13.32 8.32 -13.69
CA LEU A 228 -11.97 8.37 -14.25
C LEU A 228 -11.86 7.66 -15.61
N ASP A 229 -12.92 6.98 -16.03
CA ASP A 229 -12.94 6.02 -17.13
C ASP A 229 -11.70 5.10 -17.08
N ARG A 230 -11.48 4.52 -15.90
CA ARG A 230 -10.29 3.76 -15.54
C ARG A 230 -10.67 2.36 -15.06
N ASN A 231 -10.01 1.36 -15.64
CA ASN A 231 -10.11 -0.03 -15.21
C ASN A 231 -8.75 -0.52 -14.75
N VAL A 232 -8.70 -1.21 -13.59
CA VAL A 232 -7.50 -1.87 -13.08
C VAL A 232 -7.79 -3.34 -12.91
N LYS A 233 -6.88 -4.19 -13.41
CA LYS A 233 -6.93 -5.64 -13.27
C LYS A 233 -5.69 -6.13 -12.55
N ILE A 234 -5.89 -6.94 -11.53
CA ILE A 234 -4.83 -7.59 -10.76
C ILE A 234 -5.10 -9.08 -10.80
N GLU A 235 -4.17 -9.84 -11.34
CA GLU A 235 -4.23 -11.28 -11.33
C GLU A 235 -3.22 -11.82 -10.31
N GLN A 236 -3.66 -12.73 -9.44
CA GLN A 236 -2.85 -13.33 -8.38
C GLN A 236 -2.99 -14.84 -8.37
N GLU A 237 -2.01 -15.52 -7.76
CA GLU A 237 -2.11 -16.96 -7.47
C GLU A 237 -3.32 -17.24 -6.57
N GLN A 238 -4.00 -18.35 -6.82
CA GLN A 238 -5.08 -18.83 -5.97
C GLN A 238 -4.57 -19.46 -4.66
N ASN A 239 -3.37 -20.02 -4.71
CA ASN A 239 -2.73 -20.67 -3.57
C ASN A 239 -1.70 -19.75 -2.90
N PHE A 240 -1.52 -19.93 -1.58
CA PHE A 240 -0.48 -19.21 -0.86
C PHE A 240 0.91 -19.42 -1.52
N PRO A 241 1.75 -18.40 -1.65
CA PRO A 241 1.69 -17.09 -1.01
C PRO A 241 0.87 -16.01 -1.76
N PHE A 242 -0.01 -16.35 -2.70
CA PHE A 242 -0.89 -15.44 -3.43
C PHE A 242 -0.11 -14.39 -4.21
N ARG A 243 0.98 -14.75 -4.91
CA ARG A 243 1.80 -13.79 -5.66
C ARG A 243 0.98 -13.05 -6.70
N ILE A 244 1.27 -11.78 -6.87
CA ILE A 244 0.70 -10.99 -7.95
C ILE A 244 1.35 -11.43 -9.25
N LEU A 245 0.57 -11.99 -10.17
CA LEU A 245 1.04 -12.52 -11.46
C LEU A 245 1.07 -11.43 -12.53
N SER A 246 0.08 -10.55 -12.51
CA SER A 246 0.01 -9.43 -13.44
C SER A 246 -0.77 -8.25 -12.86
N TRP A 247 -0.46 -7.08 -13.39
CA TRP A 247 -1.20 -5.84 -13.19
C TRP A 247 -1.45 -5.19 -14.54
N GLU A 248 -2.67 -4.73 -14.78
CA GLU A 248 -3.06 -3.99 -15.98
C GLU A 248 -3.90 -2.78 -15.57
N GLU A 249 -3.61 -1.64 -16.16
CA GLU A 249 -4.39 -0.41 -16.04
C GLU A 249 -4.81 0.07 -17.42
N THR A 250 -6.09 0.30 -17.62
CA THR A 250 -6.65 0.93 -18.82
C THR A 250 -7.27 2.25 -18.44
N VAL A 251 -6.85 3.32 -19.10
CA VAL A 251 -7.44 4.67 -18.96
C VAL A 251 -7.94 5.11 -20.33
N ASN A 252 -9.23 5.43 -20.42
CA ASN A 252 -9.78 5.99 -21.65
C ASN A 252 -9.75 7.51 -21.56
N GLN A 253 -9.10 8.14 -22.50
CA GLN A 253 -9.01 9.60 -22.60
C GLN A 253 -9.11 10.03 -24.07
N ASP A 254 -10.02 11.00 -24.33
CA ASP A 254 -10.21 11.57 -25.68
C ASP A 254 -10.48 10.52 -26.78
N GLY A 255 -11.19 9.44 -26.42
CA GLY A 255 -11.54 8.35 -27.34
C GLY A 255 -10.41 7.34 -27.58
N ASN A 256 -9.26 7.48 -26.92
CA ASN A 256 -8.14 6.56 -26.99
C ASN A 256 -7.97 5.78 -25.68
N SER A 257 -7.78 4.47 -25.78
CA SER A 257 -7.44 3.62 -24.64
C SER A 257 -5.93 3.58 -24.44
N GLN A 258 -5.50 4.01 -23.26
CA GLN A 258 -4.11 3.91 -22.81
C GLN A 258 -3.98 2.71 -21.88
N ILE A 259 -3.14 1.74 -22.25
CA ILE A 259 -3.00 0.49 -21.49
C ILE A 259 -1.59 0.37 -20.97
N SER A 260 -1.47 0.35 -19.63
CA SER A 260 -0.23 0.00 -18.93
C SER A 260 -0.38 -1.40 -18.35
N LYS A 261 0.68 -2.20 -18.41
CA LYS A 261 0.66 -3.58 -17.87
C LYS A 261 2.02 -4.01 -17.36
N ALA A 262 1.97 -4.87 -16.36
CA ALA A 262 3.17 -5.53 -15.83
C ALA A 262 2.90 -7.03 -15.68
N LYS A 263 3.90 -7.86 -16.00
CA LYS A 263 3.84 -9.31 -15.91
C LYS A 263 4.99 -9.84 -15.06
N LEU A 264 4.68 -10.67 -14.09
CA LEU A 264 5.68 -11.31 -13.23
C LEU A 264 6.65 -12.16 -14.06
N ILE A 265 7.94 -11.93 -13.87
CA ILE A 265 9.02 -12.67 -14.51
C ILE A 265 9.70 -13.59 -13.51
N ASN A 266 10.00 -13.06 -12.31
CA ASN A 266 10.66 -13.83 -11.26
C ASN A 266 10.36 -13.25 -9.88
N SER A 267 10.50 -14.09 -8.85
CA SER A 267 10.33 -13.71 -7.46
C SER A 267 11.37 -14.45 -6.59
N MET A 268 11.88 -13.78 -5.56
CA MET A 268 12.87 -14.32 -4.64
C MET A 268 12.63 -13.81 -3.22
N ASN A 269 12.77 -14.69 -2.26
CA ASN A 269 12.81 -14.32 -0.84
C ASN A 269 14.26 -14.13 -0.42
N ILE A 270 14.57 -12.96 0.16
CA ILE A 270 15.95 -12.61 0.53
C ILE A 270 15.99 -11.44 1.52
N ASP A 271 16.95 -11.48 2.43
CA ASP A 271 17.31 -10.39 3.34
C ASP A 271 18.16 -9.32 2.62
N TYR A 272 17.59 -8.68 1.59
CA TYR A 272 18.33 -7.79 0.66
C TYR A 272 19.08 -6.65 1.36
N TRP A 273 18.63 -6.21 2.53
CA TRP A 273 19.31 -5.16 3.31
C TRP A 273 20.70 -5.58 3.81
N ASN A 274 20.97 -6.89 3.86
CA ASN A 274 22.29 -7.48 4.16
C ASN A 274 23.09 -7.82 2.89
N LYS A 275 22.52 -7.63 1.69
CA LYS A 275 23.15 -7.92 0.38
C LYS A 275 23.57 -6.62 -0.31
N ASN A 276 24.45 -5.87 0.33
CA ASN A 276 24.85 -4.51 -0.07
C ASN A 276 26.36 -4.40 -0.43
N LYS A 277 27.00 -5.49 -0.74
CA LYS A 277 28.43 -5.54 -1.15
C LYS A 277 28.53 -5.77 -2.66
N GLU A 278 29.63 -5.36 -3.27
CA GLU A 278 29.91 -5.60 -4.70
C GLU A 278 29.74 -7.06 -5.11
N LYS A 279 30.16 -8.02 -4.27
CA LYS A 279 29.98 -9.46 -4.51
C LYS A 279 28.51 -9.89 -4.63
N ASP A 280 27.60 -9.10 -4.08
CA ASP A 280 26.16 -9.41 -4.05
C ASP A 280 25.48 -8.99 -5.36
N LEU A 281 26.18 -8.25 -6.25
CA LEU A 281 25.66 -7.87 -7.57
C LEU A 281 25.18 -9.06 -8.40
N ILE A 282 25.81 -10.23 -8.24
CA ILE A 282 25.39 -11.47 -8.91
C ILE A 282 23.94 -11.87 -8.61
N LEU A 283 23.37 -11.41 -7.47
CA LEU A 283 22.00 -11.68 -7.11
C LEU A 283 21.00 -10.94 -8.02
N ARG A 284 21.43 -9.88 -8.69
CA ARG A 284 20.62 -9.20 -9.71
C ARG A 284 20.31 -10.14 -10.87
N ASP A 285 21.29 -10.95 -11.29
CA ASP A 285 21.11 -11.94 -12.37
C ASP A 285 20.08 -13.00 -11.95
N SER A 286 20.12 -13.42 -10.67
CA SER A 286 19.15 -14.37 -10.11
C SER A 286 17.71 -13.85 -10.14
N LEU A 287 17.53 -12.55 -9.96
CA LEU A 287 16.24 -11.86 -10.08
C LEU A 287 15.90 -11.46 -11.51
N LYS A 288 16.82 -11.70 -12.47
CA LYS A 288 16.71 -11.21 -13.87
C LYS A 288 16.61 -9.69 -13.96
N LEU A 289 17.20 -8.98 -13.03
CA LEU A 289 17.29 -7.52 -13.05
C LEU A 289 18.28 -7.08 -14.12
N LYS A 290 17.90 -6.11 -14.92
CA LYS A 290 18.75 -5.50 -15.94
C LYS A 290 19.67 -4.42 -15.36
#